data_24ccf4df385c7dcef1cde1c143d7469e
#
_entry.id   24ccf4df385c7dcef1cde1c143d7469e
#
_cell.length_a   1.000
_cell.length_b   1.000
_cell.length_c   1.000
_cell.angle_alpha   90.00
_cell.angle_beta   90.00
_cell.angle_gamma   90.00
#
_symmetry.space_group_name_H-M   'P 1'
#
loop_
_entity.id
_entity.type
_entity.pdbx_description
1 polymer ?
#
loop_
_entity_poly.entity_id
_entity_poly.type
_entity_poly.pdbx_seq_one_letter_code
_entity_poly.pdbx_strand_id
1 'polypeptide(L)'
;MSKTHRILFSLIALFLTVATIAQTRTALGRSQASINPDFETSGEYDSTQTVGEFYGTPVVSQPVAEVIQPAHVLGSTNENKRIEVDLTNQRLSAYEGDQKIYEFLISSGKWGRTPTGTFRIWSKFRYKNMSGGSKELRTYYNLPNVPYTMFFSNDAIPAARGFGIHGTYWHDNFGHPMSHGCINMRTEEAGLIYEWAGPVSGTNKYTRTTTENPGTEVVIFGVAPRE
;
A
#
# COMPACT_ATOMS: atom_id res chain seq x y z
N MET A 1 35.82 39.00 -43.10
CA MET A 1 34.51 38.41 -42.77
C MET A 1 33.61 39.51 -42.19
N SER A 2 32.45 39.75 -42.82
CA SER A 2 31.55 40.81 -42.39
C SER A 2 30.84 40.47 -41.08
N LYS A 3 30.37 41.47 -40.34
CA LYS A 3 29.63 41.27 -39.07
C LYS A 3 28.42 40.35 -39.24
N THR A 4 27.80 40.32 -40.41
CA THR A 4 26.68 39.45 -40.78
C THR A 4 27.04 37.95 -40.80
N HIS A 5 28.24 37.58 -41.26
CA HIS A 5 28.70 36.19 -41.25
C HIS A 5 28.96 35.66 -39.83
N ARG A 6 29.43 36.51 -38.92
CA ARG A 6 29.64 36.10 -37.50
C ARG A 6 28.34 35.86 -36.77
N ILE A 7 27.31 36.67 -37.04
CA ILE A 7 25.98 36.49 -36.42
C ILE A 7 25.30 35.17 -36.93
N LEU A 8 25.43 34.89 -38.24
CA LEU A 8 24.85 33.68 -38.82
C LEU A 8 25.50 32.41 -38.27
N PHE A 9 26.82 32.38 -38.11
CA PHE A 9 27.54 31.25 -37.51
C PHE A 9 27.18 31.04 -36.03
N SER A 10 26.99 32.12 -35.26
CA SER A 10 26.59 32.05 -33.86
C SER A 10 25.16 31.50 -33.70
N LEU A 11 24.23 31.85 -34.58
CA LEU A 11 22.86 31.35 -34.55
C LEU A 11 22.79 29.90 -34.97
N ILE A 12 23.57 29.42 -35.95
CA ILE A 12 23.64 28.03 -36.35
C ILE A 12 24.25 27.17 -35.25
N ALA A 13 25.30 27.63 -34.56
CA ALA A 13 25.89 26.93 -33.41
C ALA A 13 24.93 26.83 -32.25
N LEU A 14 24.12 27.86 -31.98
CA LEU A 14 23.12 27.84 -30.92
C LEU A 14 21.97 26.88 -31.25
N PHE A 15 21.53 26.79 -32.52
CA PHE A 15 20.50 25.84 -32.96
C PHE A 15 20.98 24.39 -32.87
N LEU A 16 22.22 24.08 -33.20
CA LEU A 16 22.82 22.76 -33.12
C LEU A 16 22.99 22.31 -31.66
N THR A 17 23.32 23.21 -30.73
CA THR A 17 23.43 22.86 -29.30
C THR A 17 22.07 22.63 -28.67
N VAL A 18 21.03 23.38 -29.05
CA VAL A 18 19.66 23.16 -28.56
C VAL A 18 19.08 21.86 -29.11
N ALA A 19 19.35 21.51 -30.38
CA ALA A 19 18.91 20.24 -30.96
C ALA A 19 19.59 19.02 -30.30
N THR A 20 20.88 19.08 -29.96
CA THR A 20 21.59 18.02 -29.26
C THR A 20 21.14 17.85 -27.81
N ILE A 21 20.83 18.95 -27.11
CA ILE A 21 20.25 18.87 -25.74
C ILE A 21 18.84 18.29 -25.77
N ALA A 22 18.04 18.57 -26.80
CA ALA A 22 16.72 17.96 -26.95
C ALA A 22 16.79 16.45 -27.26
N GLN A 23 17.75 16.01 -28.06
CA GLN A 23 17.94 14.59 -28.38
C GLN A 23 18.55 13.78 -27.23
N THR A 24 19.42 14.38 -26.39
CA THR A 24 19.95 13.69 -25.22
C THR A 24 18.91 13.58 -24.08
N ARG A 25 17.91 14.45 -24.02
CA ARG A 25 16.78 14.32 -23.09
C ARG A 25 15.79 13.21 -23.48
N THR A 26 15.67 12.88 -24.76
CA THR A 26 14.85 11.75 -25.23
C THR A 26 15.56 10.41 -25.12
N ALA A 27 16.90 10.35 -25.01
CA ALA A 27 17.67 9.12 -24.88
C ALA A 27 17.87 8.65 -23.41
N LEU A 28 17.57 9.50 -22.41
CA LEU A 28 17.35 9.06 -21.03
C LEU A 28 15.91 8.53 -20.90
N GLY A 29 15.59 7.58 -21.79
CA GLY A 29 14.38 6.80 -21.70
C GLY A 29 14.32 6.14 -20.32
N ARG A 30 13.42 6.64 -19.49
CA ARG A 30 12.86 5.85 -18.40
C ARG A 30 12.53 4.47 -18.99
N SER A 31 13.26 3.46 -18.56
CA SER A 31 12.75 2.10 -18.55
C SER A 31 11.56 2.13 -17.58
N GLN A 32 10.43 2.62 -18.05
CA GLN A 32 9.15 2.27 -17.45
C GLN A 32 8.97 0.80 -17.84
N ALA A 33 9.26 -0.09 -16.89
CA ALA A 33 8.60 -1.36 -16.90
C ALA A 33 7.12 -1.03 -17.16
N SER A 34 6.56 -1.54 -18.24
CA SER A 34 5.15 -1.36 -18.57
C SER A 34 4.37 -2.08 -17.48
N ILE A 35 4.03 -1.35 -16.43
CA ILE A 35 3.07 -1.82 -15.42
C ILE A 35 1.78 -1.99 -16.21
N ASN A 36 1.35 -3.25 -16.36
CA ASN A 36 0.05 -3.53 -16.97
C ASN A 36 -1.01 -2.91 -16.03
N PRO A 37 -1.69 -1.81 -16.40
CA PRO A 37 -2.60 -1.11 -15.51
C PRO A 37 -3.78 -1.99 -15.08
N ASP A 38 -4.16 -2.99 -15.87
CA ASP A 38 -5.24 -3.92 -15.54
C ASP A 38 -4.85 -4.87 -14.41
N PHE A 39 -3.56 -5.23 -14.30
CA PHE A 39 -3.05 -6.10 -13.24
C PHE A 39 -3.01 -5.37 -11.88
N GLU A 40 -2.73 -4.07 -11.87
CA GLU A 40 -2.70 -3.28 -10.63
C GLU A 40 -4.07 -3.09 -9.96
N THR A 41 -5.15 -3.29 -10.70
CA THR A 41 -6.53 -3.14 -10.23
C THR A 41 -7.29 -4.45 -10.09
N SER A 42 -6.74 -5.57 -10.56
CA SER A 42 -7.42 -6.88 -10.54
C SER A 42 -7.53 -7.49 -9.13
N GLY A 43 -6.52 -7.29 -8.31
CA GLY A 43 -6.39 -7.98 -7.01
C GLY A 43 -6.00 -9.45 -7.14
N GLU A 44 -5.64 -9.93 -8.34
CA GLU A 44 -5.20 -11.30 -8.58
C GLU A 44 -3.74 -11.52 -8.16
N TYR A 45 -3.38 -12.77 -7.90
CA TYR A 45 -1.99 -13.16 -7.66
C TYR A 45 -1.20 -13.20 -8.97
N ASP A 46 -0.11 -12.44 -9.05
CA ASP A 46 0.80 -12.47 -10.19
C ASP A 46 1.91 -13.51 -9.97
N SER A 47 1.75 -14.68 -10.59
CA SER A 47 2.76 -15.75 -10.54
C SER A 47 4.04 -15.43 -11.31
N THR A 48 4.05 -14.40 -12.15
CA THR A 48 5.23 -13.96 -12.90
C THR A 48 6.13 -13.01 -12.13
N GLN A 49 5.61 -12.39 -11.07
CA GLN A 49 6.30 -11.42 -10.21
C GLN A 49 6.23 -11.87 -8.75
N THR A 50 7.02 -12.86 -8.38
CA THR A 50 7.01 -13.41 -7.02
C THR A 50 8.20 -12.96 -6.16
N VAL A 51 9.28 -12.50 -6.79
CA VAL A 51 10.48 -12.05 -6.08
C VAL A 51 10.47 -10.54 -5.93
N GLY A 52 10.61 -10.10 -4.69
CA GLY A 52 10.69 -8.70 -4.31
C GLY A 52 11.94 -8.38 -3.52
N GLU A 53 11.98 -7.17 -2.97
CA GLU A 53 13.06 -6.66 -2.13
C GLU A 53 12.49 -5.88 -0.94
N PHE A 54 13.02 -6.14 0.25
CA PHE A 54 12.72 -5.37 1.45
C PHE A 54 14.02 -4.94 2.12
N TYR A 55 14.33 -3.64 2.04
CA TYR A 55 15.55 -3.02 2.62
C TYR A 55 16.86 -3.73 2.20
N GLY A 56 16.97 -4.07 0.91
CA GLY A 56 18.13 -4.74 0.35
C GLY A 56 18.11 -6.28 0.48
N THR A 57 17.12 -6.84 1.16
CA THR A 57 16.97 -8.29 1.32
C THR A 57 15.94 -8.82 0.30
N PRO A 58 16.28 -9.83 -0.51
CA PRO A 58 15.31 -10.50 -1.37
C PRO A 58 14.22 -11.18 -0.55
N VAL A 59 12.96 -11.06 -1.00
CA VAL A 59 11.79 -11.69 -0.39
C VAL A 59 10.95 -12.36 -1.47
N VAL A 60 10.23 -13.42 -1.12
CA VAL A 60 9.42 -14.19 -2.07
C VAL A 60 7.98 -14.24 -1.58
N SER A 61 7.05 -13.77 -2.43
CA SER A 61 5.63 -13.92 -2.18
C SER A 61 5.14 -15.32 -2.56
N GLN A 62 4.13 -15.81 -1.86
CA GLN A 62 3.46 -17.06 -2.17
C GLN A 62 1.94 -16.85 -2.19
N PRO A 63 1.19 -17.63 -2.97
CA PRO A 63 -0.26 -17.64 -2.87
C PRO A 63 -0.69 -18.00 -1.44
N VAL A 64 -1.62 -17.22 -0.89
CA VAL A 64 -2.19 -17.53 0.42
C VAL A 64 -3.37 -18.50 0.28
N ALA A 65 -3.51 -19.41 1.23
CA ALA A 65 -4.69 -20.24 1.32
C ALA A 65 -5.95 -19.38 1.51
N GLU A 66 -7.07 -19.83 0.99
CA GLU A 66 -8.33 -19.14 1.23
C GLU A 66 -8.68 -19.24 2.72
N VAL A 67 -8.89 -18.09 3.36
CA VAL A 67 -9.32 -18.06 4.76
C VAL A 67 -10.80 -18.45 4.79
N ILE A 68 -11.08 -19.66 5.21
CA ILE A 68 -12.46 -20.11 5.46
C ILE A 68 -12.86 -19.52 6.81
N GLN A 69 -13.68 -18.47 6.79
CA GLN A 69 -14.30 -17.98 8.03
C GLN A 69 -15.27 -19.04 8.56
N PRO A 70 -15.22 -19.38 9.86
CA PRO A 70 -16.32 -20.11 10.46
C PRO A 70 -17.60 -19.29 10.30
N ALA A 71 -18.72 -19.96 10.09
CA ALA A 71 -20.04 -19.43 9.65
C ALA A 71 -20.68 -18.38 10.59
N HIS A 72 -19.93 -17.67 11.41
CA HIS A 72 -20.40 -16.62 12.31
C HIS A 72 -20.76 -15.29 11.62
N VAL A 73 -20.57 -15.18 10.30
CA VAL A 73 -20.74 -13.91 9.56
C VAL A 73 -22.10 -13.79 8.88
N LEU A 74 -23.01 -14.74 9.10
CA LEU A 74 -24.38 -14.61 8.59
C LEU A 74 -25.20 -13.70 9.51
N GLY A 75 -25.19 -12.38 9.23
CA GLY A 75 -26.15 -11.44 9.81
C GLY A 75 -25.58 -10.15 10.44
N SER A 76 -24.26 -9.96 10.51
CA SER A 76 -23.73 -8.70 11.00
C SER A 76 -23.73 -7.67 9.87
N THR A 77 -24.62 -6.71 9.95
CA THR A 77 -24.58 -5.49 9.11
C THR A 77 -23.28 -4.74 9.40
N ASN A 78 -22.65 -4.12 8.39
CA ASN A 78 -21.41 -3.31 8.57
C ASN A 78 -21.61 -2.11 9.53
N GLU A 79 -22.82 -1.84 9.99
CA GLU A 79 -23.20 -0.64 10.72
C GLU A 79 -22.54 -0.47 12.07
N ASN A 80 -22.11 -1.56 12.72
CA ASN A 80 -21.50 -1.52 14.05
C ASN A 80 -20.06 -2.05 14.09
N LYS A 81 -19.43 -2.26 12.92
CA LYS A 81 -18.04 -2.73 12.85
C LYS A 81 -17.07 -1.58 12.90
N ARG A 82 -16.05 -1.69 13.77
CA ARG A 82 -14.92 -0.78 13.80
C ARG A 82 -13.61 -1.52 14.07
N ILE A 83 -12.54 -0.99 13.53
CA ILE A 83 -11.16 -1.41 13.81
C ILE A 83 -10.51 -0.32 14.66
N GLU A 84 -9.89 -0.69 15.75
CA GLU A 84 -9.08 0.18 16.58
C GLU A 84 -7.61 -0.22 16.49
N VAL A 85 -6.74 0.75 16.22
CA VAL A 85 -5.29 0.54 16.11
C VAL A 85 -4.60 1.37 17.18
N ASP A 86 -4.06 0.68 18.19
CA ASP A 86 -3.23 1.25 19.25
C ASP A 86 -1.77 1.23 18.84
N LEU A 87 -1.25 2.38 18.43
CA LEU A 87 0.15 2.52 18.01
C LEU A 87 1.11 2.35 19.19
N THR A 88 0.68 2.67 20.42
CA THR A 88 1.54 2.57 21.61
C THR A 88 1.84 1.11 21.94
N ASN A 89 0.80 0.26 21.88
CA ASN A 89 0.90 -1.16 22.19
C ASN A 89 1.09 -2.04 20.95
N GLN A 90 1.16 -1.44 19.75
CA GLN A 90 1.27 -2.13 18.47
C GLN A 90 0.21 -3.24 18.31
N ARG A 91 -1.05 -2.88 18.54
CA ARG A 91 -2.20 -3.80 18.48
C ARG A 91 -3.30 -3.28 17.57
N LEU A 92 -3.96 -4.20 16.90
CA LEU A 92 -5.20 -3.98 16.19
C LEU A 92 -6.30 -4.80 16.87
N SER A 93 -7.41 -4.15 17.21
CA SER A 93 -8.62 -4.78 17.74
C SER A 93 -9.80 -4.53 16.79
N ALA A 94 -10.62 -5.54 16.55
CA ALA A 94 -11.83 -5.45 15.74
C ALA A 94 -13.06 -5.67 16.64
N TYR A 95 -14.07 -4.81 16.46
CA TYR A 95 -15.27 -4.79 17.30
C TYR A 95 -16.55 -4.85 16.46
N GLU A 96 -17.57 -5.52 17.02
CA GLU A 96 -18.97 -5.41 16.61
C GLU A 96 -19.76 -4.82 17.79
N GLY A 97 -20.18 -3.55 17.66
CA GLY A 97 -20.65 -2.79 18.80
C GLY A 97 -19.57 -2.69 19.87
N ASP A 98 -19.87 -3.17 21.09
CA ASP A 98 -18.94 -3.20 22.22
C ASP A 98 -18.20 -4.54 22.37
N GLN A 99 -18.53 -5.52 21.57
CA GLN A 99 -17.89 -6.84 21.61
C GLN A 99 -16.60 -6.85 20.78
N LYS A 100 -15.47 -7.18 21.43
CA LYS A 100 -14.19 -7.43 20.74
C LYS A 100 -14.24 -8.81 20.07
N ILE A 101 -14.09 -8.84 18.74
CA ILE A 101 -14.11 -10.05 17.92
C ILE A 101 -12.69 -10.58 17.71
N TYR A 102 -11.74 -9.67 17.41
CA TYR A 102 -10.34 -9.99 17.16
C TYR A 102 -9.40 -9.02 17.89
N GLU A 103 -8.23 -9.54 18.24
CA GLU A 103 -7.10 -8.73 18.69
C GLU A 103 -5.79 -9.36 18.22
N PHE A 104 -4.94 -8.56 17.54
CA PHE A 104 -3.69 -9.02 16.95
C PHE A 104 -2.55 -8.04 17.19
N LEU A 105 -1.31 -8.55 17.26
CA LEU A 105 -0.11 -7.72 17.18
C LEU A 105 0.09 -7.25 15.74
N ILE A 106 0.50 -5.99 15.60
CA ILE A 106 0.77 -5.37 14.31
C ILE A 106 2.18 -4.76 14.27
N SER A 107 2.60 -4.32 13.09
CA SER A 107 3.74 -3.42 12.94
C SER A 107 3.28 -2.15 12.22
N SER A 108 3.34 -1.01 12.90
CA SER A 108 3.01 0.29 12.32
C SER A 108 4.19 0.91 11.56
N GLY A 109 4.04 2.14 11.09
CA GLY A 109 5.09 2.91 10.44
C GLY A 109 6.20 3.35 11.40
N LYS A 110 7.46 3.15 11.00
CA LYS A 110 8.64 3.71 11.67
C LYS A 110 8.54 5.24 11.70
N TRP A 111 9.20 5.83 12.68
CA TRP A 111 9.33 7.29 12.83
C TRP A 111 7.98 8.02 12.91
N GLY A 112 6.95 7.38 13.45
CA GLY A 112 5.62 7.96 13.60
C GLY A 112 4.90 8.23 12.27
N ARG A 113 5.18 7.47 11.22
CA ARG A 113 4.60 7.68 9.88
C ARG A 113 3.17 7.20 9.71
N THR A 114 2.67 6.33 10.58
CA THR A 114 1.25 5.95 10.59
C THR A 114 0.43 7.11 11.13
N PRO A 115 -0.53 7.64 10.35
CA PRO A 115 -1.35 8.75 10.80
C PRO A 115 -2.34 8.31 11.88
N THR A 116 -2.64 9.21 12.83
CA THR A 116 -3.70 9.03 13.83
C THR A 116 -4.98 9.73 13.39
N GLY A 117 -6.13 9.26 13.89
CA GLY A 117 -7.44 9.80 13.59
C GLY A 117 -8.47 8.73 13.25
N THR A 118 -9.61 9.15 12.73
CA THR A 118 -10.69 8.28 12.25
C THR A 118 -10.68 8.26 10.74
N PHE A 119 -10.66 7.05 10.19
CA PHE A 119 -10.60 6.74 8.76
C PHE A 119 -11.71 5.77 8.38
N ARG A 120 -11.86 5.50 7.09
CA ARG A 120 -12.67 4.39 6.55
C ARG A 120 -11.89 3.61 5.51
N ILE A 121 -12.08 2.30 5.50
CA ILE A 121 -11.62 1.46 4.40
C ILE A 121 -12.40 1.87 3.16
N TRP A 122 -11.69 2.22 2.08
CA TRP A 122 -12.31 2.63 0.83
C TRP A 122 -12.14 1.61 -0.30
N SER A 123 -11.15 0.72 -0.19
CA SER A 123 -10.97 -0.39 -1.13
C SER A 123 -10.23 -1.56 -0.50
N LYS A 124 -10.46 -2.75 -1.06
CA LYS A 124 -9.82 -4.01 -0.68
C LYS A 124 -9.29 -4.72 -1.90
N PHE A 125 -8.11 -5.33 -1.76
CA PHE A 125 -7.47 -6.16 -2.77
C PHE A 125 -7.02 -7.48 -2.13
N ARG A 126 -7.30 -8.60 -2.79
CA ARG A 126 -6.77 -9.89 -2.32
C ARG A 126 -5.24 -9.89 -2.38
N TYR A 127 -4.68 -9.34 -3.46
CA TYR A 127 -3.25 -9.08 -3.63
C TYR A 127 -3.02 -7.69 -4.22
N LYS A 128 -1.94 -7.04 -3.80
CA LYS A 128 -1.53 -5.73 -4.32
C LYS A 128 -0.02 -5.61 -4.35
N ASN A 129 0.54 -5.13 -5.46
CA ASN A 129 1.96 -4.78 -5.51
C ASN A 129 2.18 -3.46 -4.78
N MET A 130 3.21 -3.41 -3.94
CA MET A 130 3.60 -2.22 -3.18
C MET A 130 5.08 -1.93 -3.36
N SER A 131 5.41 -0.68 -3.65
CA SER A 131 6.80 -0.24 -3.75
C SER A 131 6.97 1.17 -3.20
N GLY A 132 8.18 1.48 -2.72
CA GLY A 132 8.49 2.80 -2.19
C GLY A 132 9.84 2.86 -1.50
N GLY A 133 10.06 3.94 -0.74
CA GLY A 133 11.32 4.21 -0.08
C GLY A 133 12.41 4.71 -1.04
N SER A 134 13.67 4.68 -0.59
CA SER A 134 14.85 5.13 -1.33
C SER A 134 16.00 4.13 -1.13
N LYS A 135 16.69 3.79 -2.22
CA LYS A 135 17.89 2.92 -2.17
C LYS A 135 19.05 3.63 -1.47
N GLU A 136 19.19 4.92 -1.68
CA GLU A 136 20.23 5.77 -1.08
C GLU A 136 20.08 5.81 0.45
N LEU A 137 18.82 5.87 0.94
CA LEU A 137 18.49 5.87 2.37
C LEU A 137 18.33 4.46 2.94
N ARG A 138 18.55 3.42 2.15
CA ARG A 138 18.37 2.00 2.52
C ARG A 138 16.96 1.69 3.07
N THR A 139 15.96 2.37 2.52
CA THR A 139 14.55 2.20 2.90
C THR A 139 13.69 1.69 1.74
N TYR A 140 14.32 1.36 0.60
CA TYR A 140 13.62 0.87 -0.58
C TYR A 140 12.96 -0.48 -0.33
N TYR A 141 11.75 -0.62 -0.85
CA TYR A 141 11.04 -1.88 -0.94
C TYR A 141 10.31 -2.01 -2.27
N ASN A 142 10.18 -3.22 -2.74
CA ASN A 142 9.33 -3.65 -3.85
C ASN A 142 8.74 -5.00 -3.47
N LEU A 143 7.47 -5.02 -3.14
CA LEU A 143 6.77 -6.15 -2.53
C LEU A 143 5.64 -6.59 -3.48
N PRO A 144 5.88 -7.59 -4.32
CA PRO A 144 4.83 -8.15 -5.16
C PRO A 144 3.81 -8.92 -4.33
N ASN A 145 2.57 -8.94 -4.80
CA ASN A 145 1.50 -9.76 -4.25
C ASN A 145 1.29 -9.61 -2.73
N VAL A 146 1.32 -8.38 -2.20
CA VAL A 146 1.00 -8.12 -0.79
C VAL A 146 -0.44 -8.57 -0.51
N PRO A 147 -0.66 -9.55 0.40
CA PRO A 147 -1.95 -10.17 0.56
C PRO A 147 -2.89 -9.34 1.45
N TYR A 148 -4.19 -9.47 1.21
CA TYR A 148 -5.26 -8.94 2.06
C TYR A 148 -5.17 -7.45 2.33
N THR A 149 -4.90 -6.65 1.29
CA THR A 149 -4.72 -5.22 1.40
C THR A 149 -6.05 -4.49 1.52
N MET A 150 -6.20 -3.67 2.57
CA MET A 150 -7.34 -2.81 2.87
C MET A 150 -6.86 -1.37 2.98
N PHE A 151 -7.08 -0.55 1.95
CA PHE A 151 -6.70 0.85 1.97
C PHE A 151 -7.72 1.70 2.73
N PHE A 152 -7.23 2.61 3.58
CA PHE A 152 -8.08 3.53 4.34
C PHE A 152 -7.71 4.99 4.06
N SER A 153 -8.68 5.87 4.23
CA SER A 153 -8.54 7.33 4.03
C SER A 153 -9.58 8.11 4.84
N ASN A 154 -9.38 9.41 4.91
CA ASN A 154 -10.37 10.40 5.36
C ASN A 154 -10.15 11.72 4.60
N ASP A 155 -10.88 12.77 4.96
CA ASP A 155 -10.78 14.07 4.27
C ASP A 155 -9.40 14.74 4.44
N ALA A 156 -8.74 14.55 5.60
CA ALA A 156 -7.42 15.11 5.86
C ALA A 156 -6.28 14.29 5.23
N ILE A 157 -6.49 12.98 5.10
CA ILE A 157 -5.50 12.02 4.55
C ILE A 157 -6.15 11.29 3.37
N PRO A 158 -6.01 11.84 2.14
CA PRO A 158 -6.70 11.30 0.97
C PRO A 158 -6.16 9.94 0.54
N ALA A 159 -6.98 9.19 -0.22
CA ALA A 159 -6.70 7.85 -0.71
C ALA A 159 -5.34 7.73 -1.47
N ALA A 160 -4.92 8.79 -2.16
CA ALA A 160 -3.65 8.84 -2.89
C ALA A 160 -2.40 8.69 -1.98
N ARG A 161 -2.54 8.83 -0.65
CA ARG A 161 -1.46 8.58 0.31
C ARG A 161 -1.14 7.09 0.49
N GLY A 162 -2.02 6.19 0.08
CA GLY A 162 -1.80 4.76 0.04
C GLY A 162 -1.63 4.07 1.40
N PHE A 163 -2.18 4.63 2.48
CA PHE A 163 -2.18 3.96 3.78
C PHE A 163 -3.13 2.78 3.78
N GLY A 164 -2.68 1.64 4.33
CA GLY A 164 -3.49 0.43 4.38
C GLY A 164 -3.12 -0.49 5.54
N ILE A 165 -4.00 -1.47 5.77
CA ILE A 165 -3.79 -2.64 6.61
C ILE A 165 -3.60 -3.83 5.67
N HIS A 166 -2.60 -4.68 5.89
CA HIS A 166 -2.33 -5.79 4.98
C HIS A 166 -1.51 -6.91 5.63
N GLY A 167 -1.53 -8.08 5.03
CA GLY A 167 -0.66 -9.19 5.39
C GLY A 167 0.80 -8.92 5.02
N THR A 168 1.70 -9.61 5.70
CA THR A 168 3.15 -9.39 5.61
C THR A 168 3.88 -10.72 5.56
N TYR A 169 4.61 -10.97 4.49
CA TYR A 169 5.41 -12.18 4.29
C TYR A 169 6.93 -11.92 4.38
N TRP A 170 7.37 -10.66 4.55
CA TRP A 170 8.77 -10.24 4.48
C TRP A 170 9.42 -9.96 5.85
N HIS A 171 8.67 -10.02 6.95
CA HIS A 171 9.18 -9.96 8.31
C HIS A 171 8.21 -10.56 9.33
N ASP A 172 8.73 -10.94 10.50
CA ASP A 172 7.97 -11.48 11.65
C ASP A 172 8.04 -10.58 12.89
N ASN A 173 8.58 -9.37 12.76
CA ASN A 173 8.82 -8.46 13.88
C ASN A 173 7.57 -7.66 14.28
N PHE A 174 6.48 -8.38 14.59
CA PHE A 174 5.25 -7.75 15.06
C PHE A 174 5.37 -7.30 16.52
N GLY A 175 4.65 -6.23 16.87
CA GLY A 175 4.80 -5.52 18.15
C GLY A 175 5.76 -4.34 18.07
N HIS A 176 6.44 -4.13 16.92
CA HIS A 176 7.40 -3.06 16.66
C HIS A 176 7.10 -2.34 15.35
N PRO A 177 7.34 -1.02 15.23
CA PRO A 177 7.19 -0.30 13.97
C PRO A 177 8.16 -0.81 12.90
N MET A 178 7.66 -1.16 11.70
CA MET A 178 8.48 -1.72 10.62
C MET A 178 8.23 -1.09 9.25
N SER A 179 7.07 -0.49 9.02
CA SER A 179 6.61 -0.04 7.70
C SER A 179 6.95 1.43 7.41
N HIS A 180 6.54 1.90 6.21
CA HIS A 180 6.54 3.32 5.84
C HIS A 180 5.24 4.06 6.19
N GLY A 181 4.35 3.42 6.96
CA GLY A 181 3.10 4.01 7.44
C GLY A 181 1.91 3.07 7.39
N CYS A 182 1.95 2.01 6.60
CA CYS A 182 0.94 0.95 6.61
C CYS A 182 0.95 0.17 7.93
N ILE A 183 -0.11 -0.56 8.18
CA ILE A 183 -0.27 -1.45 9.33
C ILE A 183 -0.06 -2.88 8.83
N ASN A 184 1.09 -3.45 9.18
CA ASN A 184 1.50 -4.80 8.82
C ASN A 184 0.93 -5.80 9.83
N MET A 185 0.37 -6.90 9.35
CA MET A 185 -0.17 -8.00 10.13
C MET A 185 0.42 -9.33 9.68
N ARG A 186 0.37 -10.36 10.52
CA ARG A 186 0.57 -11.74 10.03
C ARG A 186 -0.45 -12.02 8.94
N THR A 187 -0.04 -12.75 7.92
CA THR A 187 -0.87 -12.95 6.72
C THR A 187 -2.23 -13.57 7.04
N GLU A 188 -2.27 -14.57 7.90
CA GLU A 188 -3.48 -15.26 8.30
C GLU A 188 -4.42 -14.34 9.10
N GLU A 189 -3.86 -13.54 10.02
CA GLU A 189 -4.61 -12.57 10.82
C GLU A 189 -5.18 -11.45 9.95
N ALA A 190 -4.40 -10.95 8.98
CA ALA A 190 -4.88 -9.98 7.98
C ALA A 190 -6.01 -10.55 7.14
N GLY A 191 -5.96 -11.85 6.82
CA GLY A 191 -7.03 -12.56 6.12
C GLY A 191 -8.33 -12.57 6.92
N LEU A 192 -8.27 -12.84 8.23
CA LEU A 192 -9.45 -12.79 9.11
C LEU A 192 -10.09 -11.39 9.13
N ILE A 193 -9.27 -10.34 9.28
CA ILE A 193 -9.76 -8.95 9.25
C ILE A 193 -10.29 -8.59 7.87
N TYR A 194 -9.62 -9.01 6.78
CA TYR A 194 -10.05 -8.76 5.41
C TYR A 194 -11.43 -9.37 5.14
N GLU A 195 -11.68 -10.62 5.50
CA GLU A 195 -12.98 -11.25 5.27
C GLU A 195 -14.07 -10.65 6.18
N TRP A 196 -13.72 -10.25 7.40
CA TRP A 196 -14.66 -9.66 8.36
C TRP A 196 -15.01 -8.21 8.03
N ALA A 197 -14.05 -7.37 7.60
CA ALA A 197 -14.26 -5.92 7.39
C ALA A 197 -15.01 -5.61 6.09
N GLY A 198 -15.81 -4.52 6.10
CA GLY A 198 -16.35 -3.92 4.88
C GLY A 198 -15.31 -3.07 4.12
N PRO A 199 -15.52 -2.86 2.81
CA PRO A 199 -16.61 -3.40 2.01
C PRO A 199 -16.56 -4.92 1.89
N VAL A 200 -17.72 -5.58 1.84
CA VAL A 200 -17.80 -7.03 1.67
C VAL A 200 -17.32 -7.40 0.28
N SER A 201 -16.32 -8.26 0.19
CA SER A 201 -15.68 -8.65 -1.09
C SER A 201 -16.33 -9.88 -1.72
N GLY A 202 -16.87 -10.82 -0.93
CA GLY A 202 -17.30 -12.11 -1.46
C GLY A 202 -16.18 -12.81 -2.23
N THR A 203 -16.45 -13.23 -3.45
CA THR A 203 -15.46 -13.86 -4.35
C THR A 203 -14.60 -12.86 -5.12
N ASN A 204 -14.89 -11.55 -5.04
CA ASN A 204 -14.15 -10.52 -5.78
C ASN A 204 -12.75 -10.35 -5.21
N LYS A 205 -11.76 -10.29 -6.07
CA LYS A 205 -10.35 -10.05 -5.71
C LYS A 205 -10.06 -8.56 -5.50
N TYR A 206 -10.90 -7.69 -6.03
CA TYR A 206 -10.91 -6.24 -5.80
C TYR A 206 -12.32 -5.78 -5.48
N THR A 207 -12.46 -4.93 -4.45
CA THR A 207 -13.73 -4.31 -4.06
C THR A 207 -13.50 -2.88 -3.63
N ARG A 208 -14.35 -1.98 -4.09
CA ARG A 208 -14.40 -0.58 -3.67
C ARG A 208 -15.70 -0.31 -2.94
N THR A 209 -15.68 0.65 -2.01
CA THR A 209 -16.88 1.08 -1.29
C THR A 209 -17.92 1.69 -2.21
N THR A 210 -19.18 1.39 -1.92
CA THR A 210 -20.37 2.08 -2.44
C THR A 210 -21.26 2.48 -1.27
N THR A 211 -22.35 3.17 -1.54
CA THR A 211 -23.33 3.50 -0.51
C THR A 211 -23.94 2.24 0.13
N GLU A 212 -24.17 1.19 -0.67
CA GLU A 212 -24.78 -0.08 -0.25
C GLU A 212 -23.76 -1.05 0.36
N ASN A 213 -22.47 -0.83 0.08
CA ASN A 213 -21.37 -1.63 0.61
C ASN A 213 -20.28 -0.73 1.22
N PRO A 214 -20.56 -0.11 2.38
CA PRO A 214 -19.66 0.84 3.00
C PRO A 214 -18.42 0.16 3.61
N GLY A 215 -17.35 0.93 3.75
CA GLY A 215 -16.15 0.48 4.43
C GLY A 215 -16.26 0.52 5.95
N THR A 216 -15.56 -0.39 6.60
CA THR A 216 -15.41 -0.39 8.06
C THR A 216 -14.63 0.85 8.52
N GLU A 217 -15.05 1.42 9.64
CA GLU A 217 -14.33 2.49 10.31
C GLU A 217 -13.01 1.99 10.92
N VAL A 218 -11.96 2.82 10.82
CA VAL A 218 -10.63 2.55 11.37
C VAL A 218 -10.22 3.73 12.25
N VAL A 219 -10.12 3.49 13.55
CA VAL A 219 -9.67 4.49 14.55
C VAL A 219 -8.23 4.19 14.91
N ILE A 220 -7.32 5.11 14.62
CA ILE A 220 -5.89 4.97 14.89
C ILE A 220 -5.49 6.00 15.95
N PHE A 221 -4.90 5.54 17.06
CA PHE A 221 -4.55 6.38 18.21
C PHE A 221 -3.23 5.95 18.85
N GLY A 222 -2.78 6.76 19.83
CA GLY A 222 -1.53 6.51 20.55
C GLY A 222 -0.30 7.04 19.80
N VAL A 223 0.89 6.65 20.28
CA VAL A 223 2.19 7.06 19.75
C VAL A 223 3.05 5.82 19.55
N ALA A 224 3.48 5.58 18.32
CA ALA A 224 4.35 4.44 18.02
C ALA A 224 5.68 4.54 18.80
N PRO A 225 6.22 3.42 19.31
CA PRO A 225 7.54 3.38 19.92
C PRO A 225 8.61 3.96 18.98
N ARG A 226 9.59 4.67 19.57
CA ARG A 226 10.78 5.12 18.83
C ARG A 226 11.82 4.00 18.89
N GLU A 227 12.19 3.51 17.71
CA GLU A 227 13.29 2.57 17.53
C GLU A 227 14.42 3.24 16.77
#